data_a4f402a7e2e482cf5765c27448ea2b38
#
_entry.id   a4f402a7e2e482cf5765c27448ea2b38
#
_cell.length_a   1.000
_cell.length_b   1.000
_cell.length_c   1.000
_cell.angle_alpha   90.00
_cell.angle_beta   90.00
_cell.angle_gamma   90.00
#
_symmetry.space_group_name_H-M   'P 1'
#
loop_
_entity.id
_entity.type
_entity.pdbx_description
1 polymer ?
#
loop_
_entity_poly.entity_id
_entity_poly.type
_entity_poly.pdbx_seq_one_letter_code
_entity_poly.pdbx_strand_id
1 'polypeptide(L)'
;MHKYSYATHVTAVVICAAMAQAQDGPPTGDAANGERIYLADGCALCHGTVGQGGRGTGPHLAPNPLPFEAFAGHVRRPPNAMPPYTAVVLSDAELADIYAYLLAIPPLPDPKAAAILDN
;
A
#
# COMPACT_ATOMS: atom_id res chain seq x y z
N MET A 1 18.58 -40.24 62.98
CA MET A 1 17.44 -40.10 62.05
C MET A 1 17.51 -38.72 61.41
N HIS A 2 18.08 -38.62 60.20
CA HIS A 2 18.19 -37.37 59.47
C HIS A 2 17.10 -37.34 58.41
N LYS A 3 16.15 -36.40 58.57
CA LYS A 3 15.12 -36.12 57.57
C LYS A 3 15.65 -35.12 56.56
N TYR A 4 15.94 -35.53 55.35
CA TYR A 4 16.23 -34.66 54.24
C TYR A 4 14.92 -34.18 53.61
N SER A 5 14.64 -32.88 53.75
CA SER A 5 13.51 -32.22 53.12
C SER A 5 13.97 -31.71 51.74
N TYR A 6 13.50 -32.32 50.64
CA TYR A 6 13.75 -31.87 49.30
C TYR A 6 12.71 -30.80 48.95
N ALA A 7 13.17 -29.56 48.93
CA ALA A 7 12.37 -28.45 48.38
C ALA A 7 12.43 -28.51 46.84
N THR A 8 11.34 -28.91 46.23
CA THR A 8 11.18 -28.89 44.77
C THR A 8 10.94 -27.47 44.28
N HIS A 9 11.94 -26.89 43.68
CA HIS A 9 11.81 -25.58 42.99
C HIS A 9 11.17 -25.81 41.62
N VAL A 10 9.90 -25.48 41.50
CA VAL A 10 9.22 -25.44 40.20
C VAL A 10 9.56 -24.12 39.53
N THR A 11 10.52 -24.16 38.59
CA THR A 11 10.85 -23.03 37.76
C THR A 11 9.77 -22.91 36.68
N ALA A 12 8.86 -21.94 36.84
CA ALA A 12 7.89 -21.61 35.82
C ALA A 12 8.60 -20.91 34.63
N VAL A 13 8.77 -21.62 33.52
CA VAL A 13 9.23 -21.06 32.27
C VAL A 13 8.04 -20.31 31.65
N VAL A 14 8.05 -18.98 31.73
CA VAL A 14 7.10 -18.15 31.00
C VAL A 14 7.55 -18.07 29.55
N ILE A 15 6.91 -18.85 28.67
CA ILE A 15 7.09 -18.77 27.24
C ILE A 15 6.30 -17.55 26.75
N CYS A 16 6.99 -16.40 26.56
CA CYS A 16 6.42 -15.28 25.81
C CYS A 16 6.28 -15.70 24.34
N ALA A 17 5.11 -16.22 23.97
CA ALA A 17 4.73 -16.32 22.58
C ALA A 17 4.51 -14.90 22.04
N ALA A 18 5.48 -14.37 21.29
CA ALA A 18 5.30 -13.18 20.50
C ALA A 18 4.27 -13.51 19.41
N MET A 19 3.01 -13.14 19.64
CA MET A 19 1.99 -13.18 18.60
C MET A 19 2.37 -12.11 17.56
N ALA A 20 2.86 -12.55 16.40
CA ALA A 20 2.96 -11.72 15.22
C ALA A 20 1.53 -11.30 14.87
N GLN A 21 1.17 -10.06 15.19
CA GLN A 21 -0.10 -9.50 14.77
C GLN A 21 0.00 -9.29 13.26
N ALA A 22 -0.79 -10.04 12.50
CA ALA A 22 -1.03 -9.74 11.11
C ALA A 22 -1.65 -8.33 11.07
N GLN A 23 -0.97 -7.40 10.43
CA GLN A 23 -1.47 -6.05 10.26
C GLN A 23 -2.50 -6.09 9.12
N ASP A 24 -3.79 -6.05 9.46
CA ASP A 24 -4.91 -6.05 8.51
C ASP A 24 -5.06 -4.70 7.76
N GLY A 25 -4.01 -3.91 7.68
CA GLY A 25 -3.97 -2.64 6.97
C GLY A 25 -3.07 -2.69 5.74
N PRO A 26 -3.18 -1.68 4.84
CA PRO A 26 -2.24 -1.54 3.75
C PRO A 26 -0.81 -1.43 4.31
N PRO A 27 0.20 -1.96 3.60
CA PRO A 27 1.59 -1.84 4.05
C PRO A 27 1.97 -0.37 4.17
N THR A 28 2.77 -0.05 5.18
CA THR A 28 3.36 1.28 5.31
C THR A 28 4.32 1.52 4.15
N GLY A 29 4.11 2.62 3.40
CA GLY A 29 4.96 3.05 2.30
C GLY A 29 5.37 4.51 2.43
N ASP A 30 6.42 4.90 1.73
CA ASP A 30 6.88 6.28 1.59
C ASP A 30 6.20 6.94 0.38
N ALA A 31 5.25 7.85 0.63
CA ALA A 31 4.49 8.53 -0.42
C ALA A 31 5.38 9.38 -1.35
N ALA A 32 6.45 10.00 -0.84
CA ALA A 32 7.35 10.82 -1.66
C ALA A 32 8.21 9.94 -2.59
N ASN A 33 8.69 8.80 -2.10
CA ASN A 33 9.36 7.82 -2.93
C ASN A 33 8.38 7.19 -3.94
N GLY A 34 7.14 6.93 -3.51
CA GLY A 34 6.08 6.40 -4.37
C GLY A 34 5.74 7.33 -5.54
N GLU A 35 5.65 8.64 -5.33
CA GLU A 35 5.49 9.62 -6.40
C GLU A 35 6.62 9.55 -7.41
N ARG A 36 7.86 9.53 -6.92
CA ARG A 36 9.04 9.44 -7.78
C ARG A 36 9.02 8.19 -8.65
N ILE A 37 8.71 7.02 -8.07
CA ILE A 37 8.64 5.74 -8.79
C ILE A 37 7.48 5.75 -9.78
N TYR A 38 6.29 6.20 -9.36
CA TYR A 38 5.09 6.30 -10.19
C TYR A 38 5.33 7.09 -11.47
N LEU A 39 6.08 8.18 -11.37
CA LEU A 39 6.46 9.00 -12.53
C LEU A 39 7.57 8.34 -13.37
N ALA A 40 8.58 7.77 -12.72
CA ALA A 40 9.74 7.17 -13.39
C ALA A 40 9.39 5.88 -14.16
N ASP A 41 8.54 5.04 -13.58
CA ASP A 41 8.16 3.74 -14.16
C ASP A 41 7.01 3.83 -15.18
N GLY A 42 6.56 5.04 -15.49
CA GLY A 42 5.61 5.30 -16.56
C GLY A 42 4.14 5.09 -16.21
N CYS A 43 3.78 4.89 -14.94
CA CYS A 43 2.39 4.78 -14.51
C CYS A 43 1.56 6.01 -14.92
N ALA A 44 2.17 7.19 -14.78
CA ALA A 44 1.58 8.47 -15.12
C ALA A 44 1.19 8.61 -16.59
N LEU A 45 1.85 7.89 -17.52
CA LEU A 45 1.56 7.97 -18.96
C LEU A 45 0.13 7.54 -19.29
N CYS A 46 -0.40 6.57 -18.55
CA CYS A 46 -1.75 6.07 -18.75
C CYS A 46 -2.73 6.57 -17.68
N HIS A 47 -2.27 6.68 -16.43
CA HIS A 47 -3.12 6.98 -15.29
C HIS A 47 -3.12 8.45 -14.86
N GLY A 48 -2.32 9.30 -15.54
CA GLY A 48 -2.16 10.71 -15.19
C GLY A 48 -1.19 10.90 -14.01
N THR A 49 -0.64 12.11 -13.88
CA THR A 49 0.41 12.41 -12.90
C THR A 49 -0.02 12.30 -11.44
N VAL A 50 -1.30 12.46 -11.16
CA VAL A 50 -1.91 12.30 -9.83
C VAL A 50 -2.97 11.19 -9.82
N GLY A 51 -2.82 10.20 -10.67
CA GLY A 51 -3.76 9.07 -10.71
C GLY A 51 -5.18 9.42 -11.15
N GLN A 52 -5.38 10.56 -11.78
CA GLN A 52 -6.69 11.05 -12.23
C GLN A 52 -7.28 10.26 -13.40
N GLY A 53 -6.49 9.40 -14.01
CA GLY A 53 -6.88 8.67 -15.23
C GLY A 53 -6.87 9.53 -16.48
N GLY A 54 -7.28 8.93 -17.59
CA GLY A 54 -7.40 9.59 -18.88
C GLY A 54 -8.41 8.91 -19.79
N ARG A 55 -9.04 9.67 -20.68
CA ARG A 55 -9.97 9.11 -21.65
C ARG A 55 -9.24 8.17 -22.61
N GLY A 56 -9.54 6.88 -22.54
CA GLY A 56 -8.99 5.87 -23.44
C GLY A 56 -7.54 5.43 -23.12
N THR A 57 -6.93 5.91 -22.05
CA THR A 57 -5.57 5.53 -21.63
C THR A 57 -5.57 4.61 -20.44
N GLY A 58 -6.12 5.05 -19.31
CA GLY A 58 -6.19 4.23 -18.10
C GLY A 58 -7.24 4.75 -17.11
N PRO A 59 -7.78 3.89 -16.24
CA PRO A 59 -8.74 4.31 -15.22
C PRO A 59 -8.08 5.24 -14.22
N HIS A 60 -8.91 6.00 -13.48
CA HIS A 60 -8.44 6.75 -12.32
C HIS A 60 -8.00 5.78 -11.21
N LEU A 61 -6.94 6.15 -10.51
CA LEU A 61 -6.40 5.39 -9.39
C LEU A 61 -6.58 6.14 -8.06
N ALA A 62 -6.61 7.47 -8.12
CA ALA A 62 -6.75 8.35 -6.95
C ALA A 62 -7.87 9.39 -7.20
N PRO A 63 -8.55 9.85 -6.15
CA PRO A 63 -8.46 9.34 -4.78
C PRO A 63 -9.12 7.97 -4.64
N ASN A 64 -8.92 7.31 -3.52
CA ASN A 64 -9.53 6.03 -3.21
C ASN A 64 -9.07 4.89 -4.15
N PRO A 65 -7.79 4.51 -4.13
CA PRO A 65 -7.33 3.34 -4.86
C PRO A 65 -8.04 2.07 -4.36
N LEU A 66 -8.03 1.03 -5.18
CA LEU A 66 -8.50 -0.30 -4.75
C LEU A 66 -7.78 -0.73 -3.45
N PRO A 67 -8.37 -1.61 -2.64
CA PRO A 67 -7.65 -2.23 -1.52
C PRO A 67 -6.30 -2.79 -1.99
N PHE A 68 -5.26 -2.70 -1.16
CA PHE A 68 -3.87 -2.97 -1.57
C PHE A 68 -3.68 -4.31 -2.29
N GLU A 69 -4.28 -5.38 -1.79
CA GLU A 69 -4.18 -6.71 -2.40
C GLU A 69 -4.72 -6.74 -3.83
N ALA A 70 -5.86 -6.08 -4.08
CA ALA A 70 -6.46 -5.98 -5.40
C ALA A 70 -5.62 -5.08 -6.32
N PHE A 71 -5.12 -3.96 -5.80
CA PHE A 71 -4.21 -3.06 -6.49
C PHE A 71 -2.93 -3.80 -6.91
N ALA A 72 -2.28 -4.48 -5.98
CA ALA A 72 -1.06 -5.26 -6.24
C ALA A 72 -1.33 -6.37 -7.27
N GLY A 73 -2.43 -7.08 -7.13
CA GLY A 73 -2.85 -8.12 -8.08
C GLY A 73 -2.99 -7.58 -9.51
N HIS A 74 -3.58 -6.40 -9.69
CA HIS A 74 -3.70 -5.74 -11.00
C HIS A 74 -2.34 -5.31 -11.56
N VAL A 75 -1.46 -4.74 -10.74
CA VAL A 75 -0.11 -4.33 -11.19
C VAL A 75 0.72 -5.53 -11.61
N ARG A 76 0.62 -6.64 -10.88
CA ARG A 76 1.37 -7.88 -11.18
C ARG A 76 0.81 -8.65 -12.38
N ARG A 77 -0.51 -8.65 -12.55
CA ARG A 77 -1.22 -9.41 -13.60
C ARG A 77 -2.41 -8.62 -14.13
N PRO A 78 -2.16 -7.55 -14.88
CA PRO A 78 -3.24 -6.72 -15.42
C PRO A 78 -4.08 -7.48 -16.45
N PRO A 79 -5.40 -7.30 -16.47
CA PRO A 79 -6.29 -8.00 -17.41
C PRO A 79 -6.30 -7.42 -18.82
N ASN A 80 -5.79 -6.19 -19.01
CA ASN A 80 -5.91 -5.44 -20.27
C ASN A 80 -4.52 -5.01 -20.79
N ALA A 81 -4.47 -3.91 -21.53
CA ALA A 81 -3.27 -3.39 -22.20
C ALA A 81 -2.18 -2.84 -21.25
N MET A 82 -2.44 -2.72 -19.96
CA MET A 82 -1.42 -2.33 -18.99
C MET A 82 -0.29 -3.38 -18.97
N PRO A 83 1.00 -2.99 -19.03
CA PRO A 83 2.10 -3.94 -18.92
C PRO A 83 2.18 -4.50 -17.48
N PRO A 84 2.54 -5.80 -17.31
CA PRO A 84 2.74 -6.37 -15.99
C PRO A 84 4.07 -5.92 -15.39
N TYR A 85 4.05 -5.48 -14.14
CA TYR A 85 5.25 -5.16 -13.35
C TYR A 85 5.55 -6.32 -12.41
N THR A 86 6.58 -7.10 -12.72
CA THR A 86 7.04 -8.19 -11.84
C THR A 86 7.76 -7.65 -10.61
N ALA A 87 7.91 -8.47 -9.55
CA ALA A 87 8.63 -8.06 -8.35
C ALA A 87 10.14 -7.80 -8.58
N VAL A 88 10.69 -8.23 -9.72
CA VAL A 88 12.06 -7.93 -10.14
C VAL A 88 12.19 -6.49 -10.66
N VAL A 89 11.15 -6.00 -11.35
CA VAL A 89 11.12 -4.65 -11.93
C VAL A 89 10.63 -3.62 -10.93
N LEU A 90 9.61 -3.97 -10.15
CA LEU A 90 8.99 -3.13 -9.12
C LEU A 90 8.81 -3.99 -7.89
N SER A 91 9.65 -3.82 -6.88
CA SER A 91 9.60 -4.60 -5.63
C SER A 91 8.27 -4.39 -4.90
N ASP A 92 7.95 -5.25 -3.93
CA ASP A 92 6.74 -5.10 -3.13
C ASP A 92 6.80 -3.87 -2.22
N ALA A 93 8.00 -3.47 -1.78
CA ALA A 93 8.22 -2.24 -1.02
C ALA A 93 7.95 -1.00 -1.88
N GLU A 94 8.48 -0.95 -3.09
CA GLU A 94 8.22 0.14 -4.03
C GLU A 94 6.74 0.23 -4.44
N LEU A 95 6.09 -0.93 -4.58
CA LEU A 95 4.65 -0.97 -4.85
C LEU A 95 3.83 -0.42 -3.66
N ALA A 96 4.27 -0.69 -2.42
CA ALA A 96 3.68 -0.10 -1.22
C ALA A 96 3.88 1.41 -1.16
N ASP A 97 5.04 1.91 -1.59
CA ASP A 97 5.33 3.34 -1.68
C ASP A 97 4.41 4.03 -2.70
N ILE A 98 4.24 3.46 -3.90
CA ILE A 98 3.28 3.95 -4.90
C ILE A 98 1.85 3.97 -4.33
N TYR A 99 1.47 2.93 -3.61
CA TYR A 99 0.15 2.88 -2.98
C TYR A 99 -0.04 3.98 -1.93
N ALA A 100 0.96 4.23 -1.10
CA ALA A 100 0.96 5.33 -0.14
C ALA A 100 0.84 6.70 -0.83
N TYR A 101 1.52 6.90 -1.96
CA TYR A 101 1.37 8.10 -2.78
C TYR A 101 -0.06 8.29 -3.27
N LEU A 102 -0.68 7.26 -3.86
CA LEU A 102 -2.05 7.34 -4.36
C LEU A 102 -3.08 7.60 -3.24
N LEU A 103 -2.86 7.06 -2.04
CA LEU A 103 -3.69 7.34 -0.87
C LEU A 103 -3.55 8.78 -0.37
N ALA A 104 -2.38 9.40 -0.55
CA ALA A 104 -2.11 10.76 -0.10
C ALA A 104 -2.73 11.83 -1.02
N ILE A 105 -3.18 11.47 -2.23
CA ILE A 105 -3.78 12.40 -3.17
C ILE A 105 -5.18 12.79 -2.69
N PRO A 106 -5.44 14.08 -2.44
CA PRO A 106 -6.75 14.51 -1.97
C PRO A 106 -7.81 14.39 -3.07
N PRO A 107 -9.09 14.28 -2.69
CA PRO A 107 -10.20 14.42 -3.63
C PRO A 107 -10.14 15.75 -4.37
N LEU A 108 -10.54 15.74 -5.64
CA LEU A 108 -10.70 16.98 -6.39
C LEU A 108 -11.74 17.89 -5.67
N PRO A 109 -11.51 19.20 -5.65
CA PRO A 109 -12.52 20.15 -5.13
C PRO A 109 -13.85 19.96 -5.87
N ASP A 110 -14.96 20.11 -5.15
CA ASP A 110 -16.29 20.13 -5.79
C ASP A 110 -16.31 21.24 -6.85
N PRO A 111 -16.63 20.94 -8.13
CA PRO A 111 -16.74 21.96 -9.17
C PRO A 111 -17.68 23.11 -8.79
N LYS A 112 -18.71 22.82 -7.96
CA LYS A 112 -19.63 23.84 -7.44
C LYS A 112 -18.99 24.77 -6.40
N ALA A 113 -17.90 24.35 -5.74
CA ALA A 113 -17.15 25.19 -4.81
C ALA A 113 -16.18 26.14 -5.52
N ALA A 114 -15.90 25.90 -6.81
CA ALA A 114 -15.09 26.78 -7.64
C ALA A 114 -15.97 27.91 -8.21
N ALA A 115 -16.30 28.90 -7.39
CA ALA A 115 -17.08 30.08 -7.77
C ALA A 115 -16.49 30.91 -8.96
N ILE A 116 -15.39 30.45 -9.54
CA ILE A 116 -14.67 31.07 -10.66
C ILE A 116 -15.34 30.73 -12.01
N LEU A 117 -16.23 29.76 -12.06
CA LEU A 117 -16.88 29.31 -13.29
C LEU A 117 -18.26 29.89 -13.51
N ASP A 118 -18.78 30.75 -12.59
CA ASP A 118 -20.08 31.37 -12.65
C ASP A 118 -20.09 32.81 -13.20
N ASN A 119 -19.05 33.22 -13.94
CA ASN A 119 -18.99 34.50 -14.66
C ASN A 119 -19.07 34.30 -16.17
#